data_137248e89ac66d82e6a5cd897cd2a620
#
_entry.id   137248e89ac66d82e6a5cd897cd2a620
#
_cell.length_a   1.000
_cell.length_b   1.000
_cell.length_c   1.000
_cell.angle_alpha   90.00
_cell.angle_beta   90.00
_cell.angle_gamma   90.00
#
_symmetry.space_group_name_H-M   'P 1'
#
loop_
_entity.id
_entity.type
_entity.pdbx_description
1 polymer ?
#
loop_
_entity_poly.entity_id
_entity_poly.type
_entity_poly.pdbx_seq_one_letter_code
_entity_poly.pdbx_strand_id
1 'polypeptide(L)'
;MYKEAGEDGLRGYLGTKKEIDFARINEVLAAFHEGKDTITLRHLERKDGEISSEETDFSGISVLLLEWTHGGSDDLHGVDLSVFLESSSEETKERRIRRNRDENAASPFICRVVELEQEKLEVQRKNAGLIVGKDGSVYEQ
;
A
#
# COMPACT_ATOMS: atom_id res chain seq x y z
N MET A 1 -13.67 -13.38 -9.39
CA MET A 1 -13.62 -13.39 -7.91
C MET A 1 -14.24 -12.14 -7.30
N TYR A 2 -13.80 -10.92 -7.61
CA TYR A 2 -14.37 -9.69 -7.01
C TYR A 2 -15.81 -9.36 -7.47
N LYS A 3 -16.18 -9.66 -8.72
CA LYS A 3 -17.51 -9.33 -9.27
C LYS A 3 -18.65 -10.15 -8.71
N GLU A 4 -18.39 -11.30 -8.12
CA GLU A 4 -19.38 -12.25 -7.60
C GLU A 4 -19.70 -12.05 -6.11
N ALA A 5 -18.80 -11.38 -5.37
CA ALA A 5 -18.93 -11.23 -3.91
C ALA A 5 -19.84 -10.07 -3.47
N GLY A 6 -20.26 -9.20 -4.39
CA GLY A 6 -21.01 -7.99 -4.06
C GLY A 6 -20.19 -6.97 -3.25
N GLU A 7 -20.82 -5.86 -2.86
CA GLU A 7 -20.15 -4.76 -2.15
C GLU A 7 -19.65 -5.17 -0.76
N ASP A 8 -20.44 -5.94 -0.02
CA ASP A 8 -20.04 -6.41 1.32
C ASP A 8 -18.86 -7.38 1.26
N GLY A 9 -18.78 -8.21 0.21
CA GLY A 9 -17.65 -9.08 -0.04
C GLY A 9 -16.36 -8.29 -0.34
N LEU A 10 -16.46 -7.21 -1.12
CA LEU A 10 -15.34 -6.30 -1.39
C LEU A 10 -14.84 -5.62 -0.12
N ARG A 11 -15.75 -5.07 0.70
CA ARG A 11 -15.39 -4.44 1.99
C ARG A 11 -14.67 -5.40 2.93
N GLY A 12 -15.10 -6.65 2.96
CA GLY A 12 -14.50 -7.70 3.80
C GLY A 12 -13.21 -8.30 3.27
N TYR A 13 -12.78 -7.93 2.06
CA TYR A 13 -11.59 -8.44 1.39
C TYR A 13 -10.50 -7.38 1.24
N LEU A 14 -10.83 -6.20 0.68
CA LEU A 14 -9.87 -5.14 0.40
C LEU A 14 -9.11 -4.70 1.65
N GLY A 15 -7.80 -4.60 1.56
CA GLY A 15 -6.91 -4.17 2.63
C GLY A 15 -6.87 -5.10 3.85
N THR A 16 -7.29 -6.35 3.70
CA THR A 16 -7.26 -7.34 4.79
C THR A 16 -6.23 -8.45 4.51
N LYS A 17 -5.96 -9.29 5.53
CA LYS A 17 -5.09 -10.49 5.40
C LYS A 17 -5.56 -11.50 4.34
N LYS A 18 -6.78 -11.36 3.82
CA LYS A 18 -7.27 -12.20 2.71
C LYS A 18 -6.71 -11.76 1.36
N GLU A 19 -6.40 -10.48 1.24
CA GLU A 19 -5.83 -9.87 0.04
C GLU A 19 -4.31 -9.72 0.16
N ILE A 20 -3.82 -9.40 1.34
CA ILE A 20 -2.48 -8.88 1.58
C ILE A 20 -1.70 -9.85 2.47
N ASP A 21 -0.52 -10.21 2.03
CA ASP A 21 0.45 -10.99 2.81
C ASP A 21 1.27 -10.08 3.73
N PHE A 22 0.62 -9.58 4.80
CA PHE A 22 1.29 -8.76 5.82
C PHE A 22 2.44 -9.49 6.49
N ALA A 23 2.33 -10.82 6.67
CA ALA A 23 3.38 -11.61 7.27
C ALA A 23 4.69 -11.47 6.48
N ARG A 24 4.60 -11.55 5.15
CA ARG A 24 5.77 -11.42 4.29
C ARG A 24 6.38 -10.03 4.34
N ILE A 25 5.58 -8.98 4.40
CA ILE A 25 6.08 -7.60 4.52
C ILE A 25 6.78 -7.42 5.88
N ASN A 26 6.17 -7.91 6.96
CA ASN A 26 6.74 -7.86 8.29
C ASN A 26 8.07 -8.63 8.39
N GLU A 27 8.23 -9.77 7.67
CA GLU A 27 9.52 -10.46 7.56
C GLU A 27 10.60 -9.60 6.93
N VAL A 28 10.28 -8.84 5.88
CA VAL A 28 11.22 -7.92 5.22
C VAL A 28 11.62 -6.79 6.17
N LEU A 29 10.66 -6.19 6.87
CA LEU A 29 10.91 -5.12 7.84
C LEU A 29 11.78 -5.63 9.00
N ALA A 30 11.46 -6.80 9.55
CA ALA A 30 12.25 -7.43 10.62
C ALA A 30 13.69 -7.73 10.16
N ALA A 31 13.87 -8.28 8.96
CA ALA A 31 15.18 -8.56 8.40
C ALA A 31 16.03 -7.28 8.23
N PHE A 32 15.40 -6.18 7.81
CA PHE A 32 16.04 -4.88 7.73
C PHE A 32 16.49 -4.37 9.11
N HIS A 33 15.62 -4.43 10.13
CA HIS A 33 15.94 -4.05 11.50
C HIS A 33 17.02 -4.92 12.14
N GLU A 34 17.08 -6.21 11.77
CA GLU A 34 18.15 -7.11 12.18
C GLU A 34 19.50 -6.80 11.50
N GLY A 35 19.52 -5.88 10.54
CA GLY A 35 20.73 -5.49 9.80
C GLY A 35 21.22 -6.58 8.85
N LYS A 36 20.31 -7.36 8.25
CA LYS A 36 20.70 -8.37 7.27
C LYS A 36 21.21 -7.69 6.00
N ASP A 37 22.38 -8.10 5.55
CA ASP A 37 23.01 -7.60 4.33
C ASP A 37 22.24 -8.01 3.07
N THR A 38 21.48 -9.10 3.11
CA THR A 38 20.70 -9.61 1.97
C THR A 38 19.29 -9.93 2.41
N ILE A 39 18.30 -9.44 1.66
CA ILE A 39 16.88 -9.71 1.88
C ILE A 39 16.25 -10.19 0.57
N THR A 40 15.50 -11.28 0.63
CA THR A 40 14.76 -11.78 -0.52
C THR A 40 13.48 -10.96 -0.71
N LEU A 41 13.34 -10.30 -1.86
CA LEU A 41 12.13 -9.58 -2.26
C LEU A 41 11.34 -10.37 -3.30
N ARG A 42 10.01 -10.18 -3.32
CA ARG A 42 9.13 -10.72 -4.36
C ARG A 42 8.79 -9.65 -5.37
N HIS A 43 8.88 -10.00 -6.63
CA HIS A 43 8.50 -9.17 -7.76
C HIS A 43 7.32 -9.80 -8.48
N LEU A 44 6.27 -9.03 -8.72
CA LEU A 44 5.14 -9.43 -9.55
C LEU A 44 5.37 -8.94 -10.97
N GLU A 45 5.57 -9.85 -11.90
CA GLU A 45 5.64 -9.54 -13.33
C GLU A 45 4.26 -9.18 -13.86
N ARG A 46 4.11 -7.93 -14.32
CA ARG A 46 2.79 -7.41 -14.74
C ARG A 46 2.22 -8.08 -15.98
N LYS A 47 3.08 -8.63 -16.85
CA LYS A 47 2.64 -9.23 -18.13
C LYS A 47 2.01 -10.59 -17.92
N ASP A 48 2.58 -11.40 -17.06
CA ASP A 48 2.29 -12.83 -16.96
C ASP A 48 1.67 -13.20 -15.61
N GLY A 49 1.70 -12.26 -14.64
CA GLY A 49 1.25 -12.50 -13.27
C GLY A 49 2.16 -13.45 -12.49
N GLU A 50 3.34 -13.74 -13.01
CA GLU A 50 4.32 -14.59 -12.35
C GLU A 50 4.97 -13.85 -11.17
N ILE A 51 5.18 -14.57 -10.07
CA ILE A 51 5.88 -14.06 -8.91
C ILE A 51 7.29 -14.64 -8.94
N SER A 52 8.27 -13.77 -9.13
CA SER A 52 9.69 -14.11 -8.98
C SER A 52 10.18 -13.70 -7.59
N SER A 53 11.30 -14.24 -7.15
CA SER A 53 11.97 -13.85 -5.92
C SER A 53 13.43 -13.54 -6.22
N GLU A 54 13.91 -12.42 -5.71
CA GLU A 54 15.28 -11.95 -5.92
C GLU A 54 15.93 -11.62 -4.58
N GLU A 55 17.19 -12.03 -4.44
CA GLU A 55 18.04 -11.58 -3.33
C GLU A 55 18.56 -10.17 -3.63
N THR A 56 18.23 -9.24 -2.76
CA THR A 56 18.58 -7.83 -2.89
C THR A 56 19.59 -7.46 -1.83
N ASP A 57 20.67 -6.78 -2.22
CA ASP A 57 21.73 -6.29 -1.33
C ASP A 57 21.20 -5.08 -0.54
N PHE A 58 21.20 -5.20 0.77
CA PHE A 58 20.84 -4.17 1.75
C PHE A 58 22.04 -3.68 2.56
N SER A 59 23.24 -4.16 2.24
CA SER A 59 24.47 -3.75 2.95
C SER A 59 24.65 -2.23 2.85
N GLY A 60 24.82 -1.58 4.01
CA GLY A 60 25.00 -0.14 4.08
C GLY A 60 23.73 0.70 3.88
N ILE A 61 22.57 0.10 3.73
CA ILE A 61 21.29 0.81 3.67
C ILE A 61 20.86 1.21 5.09
N SER A 62 20.74 2.50 5.34
CA SER A 62 20.34 3.05 6.64
C SER A 62 18.86 3.40 6.73
N VAL A 63 18.18 3.53 5.60
CA VAL A 63 16.75 3.92 5.54
C VAL A 63 16.04 3.04 4.52
N LEU A 64 14.98 2.38 4.95
CA LEU A 64 14.06 1.64 4.09
C LEU A 64 12.76 2.43 3.96
N LEU A 65 12.40 2.80 2.75
CA LEU A 65 11.14 3.46 2.45
C LEU A 65 10.14 2.45 1.89
N LEU A 66 9.04 2.23 2.63
CA LEU A 66 7.91 1.45 2.18
C LEU A 66 6.81 2.39 1.64
N GLU A 67 6.69 2.50 0.31
CA GLU A 67 5.60 3.25 -0.33
C GLU A 67 4.45 2.29 -0.65
N TRP A 68 3.34 2.43 0.05
CA TRP A 68 2.22 1.51 -0.08
C TRP A 68 0.89 2.09 0.43
N THR A 69 -0.22 1.74 -0.22
CA THR A 69 -1.59 2.14 0.15
C THR A 69 -1.97 1.74 1.58
N HIS A 70 -1.45 0.62 2.07
CA HIS A 70 -1.76 0.09 3.41
C HIS A 70 -0.61 0.29 4.41
N GLY A 71 0.28 1.25 4.15
CA GLY A 71 1.44 1.54 4.99
C GLY A 71 1.14 1.97 6.43
N GLY A 72 -0.08 2.42 6.71
CA GLY A 72 -0.57 2.75 8.06
C GLY A 72 -1.42 1.65 8.71
N SER A 73 -1.41 0.41 8.19
CA SER A 73 -2.19 -0.70 8.75
C SER A 73 -1.71 -1.11 10.13
N ASP A 74 -2.67 -1.44 11.03
CA ASP A 74 -2.37 -2.03 12.35
C ASP A 74 -1.70 -3.43 12.24
N ASP A 75 -1.74 -4.07 11.07
CA ASP A 75 -1.10 -5.35 10.79
C ASP A 75 0.38 -5.23 10.36
N LEU A 76 0.89 -4.01 10.16
CA LEU A 76 2.31 -3.76 9.92
C LEU A 76 3.06 -3.57 11.25
N HIS A 77 4.22 -4.19 11.34
CA HIS A 77 5.09 -4.12 12.51
C HIS A 77 6.50 -3.67 12.09
N GLY A 78 7.18 -2.90 12.95
CA GLY A 78 8.54 -2.45 12.68
C GLY A 78 8.60 -1.24 11.72
N VAL A 79 7.55 -0.44 11.64
CA VAL A 79 7.57 0.87 10.96
C VAL A 79 7.93 1.93 12.00
N ASP A 80 9.11 2.57 11.86
CA ASP A 80 9.57 3.57 12.81
C ASP A 80 8.82 4.90 12.66
N LEU A 81 8.48 5.27 11.42
CA LEU A 81 7.76 6.49 11.10
C LEU A 81 6.76 6.24 9.99
N SER A 82 5.47 6.36 10.33
CA SER A 82 4.39 6.33 9.35
C SER A 82 4.06 7.75 8.88
N VAL A 83 4.02 7.94 7.56
CA VAL A 83 3.68 9.22 6.91
C VAL A 83 2.39 9.06 6.13
N PHE A 84 1.38 9.86 6.45
CA PHE A 84 0.12 9.88 5.73
C PHE A 84 0.10 11.04 4.73
N LEU A 85 -0.17 10.73 3.46
CA LEU A 85 -0.30 11.74 2.40
C LEU A 85 -1.80 12.03 2.19
N GLU A 86 -2.22 13.25 2.50
CA GLU A 86 -3.60 13.67 2.26
C GLU A 86 -3.90 13.80 0.77
N SER A 87 -4.93 13.11 0.30
CA SER A 87 -5.47 13.29 -1.05
C SER A 87 -6.97 13.00 -1.03
N SER A 88 -7.72 13.62 -1.95
CA SER A 88 -9.14 13.28 -2.13
C SER A 88 -9.30 12.11 -3.10
N SER A 89 -10.48 11.48 -3.05
CA SER A 89 -10.85 10.44 -4.01
C SER A 89 -10.85 10.95 -5.45
N GLU A 90 -11.26 12.22 -5.67
CA GLU A 90 -11.26 12.88 -6.97
C GLU A 90 -9.84 13.04 -7.51
N GLU A 91 -8.91 13.56 -6.69
CA GLU A 91 -7.50 13.72 -7.08
C GLU A 91 -6.84 12.38 -7.39
N THR A 92 -7.13 11.36 -6.57
CA THR A 92 -6.63 10.01 -6.78
C THR A 92 -7.16 9.44 -8.09
N LYS A 93 -8.45 9.60 -8.37
CA LYS A 93 -9.10 9.18 -9.61
C LYS A 93 -8.48 9.87 -10.84
N GLU A 94 -8.32 11.19 -10.79
CA GLU A 94 -7.71 11.96 -11.87
C GLU A 94 -6.27 11.51 -12.16
N ARG A 95 -5.47 11.30 -11.11
CA ARG A 95 -4.10 10.81 -11.25
C ARG A 95 -4.05 9.41 -11.86
N ARG A 96 -4.95 8.50 -11.47
CA ARG A 96 -5.05 7.15 -12.04
C ARG A 96 -5.41 7.19 -13.51
N ILE A 97 -6.42 7.97 -13.90
CA ILE A 97 -6.82 8.14 -15.31
C ILE A 97 -5.65 8.71 -16.12
N ARG A 98 -4.98 9.74 -15.62
CA ARG A 98 -3.84 10.38 -16.31
C ARG A 98 -2.64 9.43 -16.47
N ARG A 99 -2.38 8.53 -15.51
CA ARG A 99 -1.31 7.52 -15.61
C ARG A 99 -1.60 6.47 -16.68
N ASN A 100 -2.85 6.31 -17.10
CA ASN A 100 -3.33 5.38 -18.13
C ASN A 100 -2.72 3.95 -18.01
N ARG A 101 -2.48 3.51 -16.79
CA ARG A 101 -1.90 2.18 -16.51
C ARG A 101 -2.94 1.07 -16.46
N ASP A 102 -4.20 1.44 -16.22
CA ASP A 102 -5.32 0.52 -16.09
C ASP A 102 -6.30 0.80 -17.23
N GLU A 103 -6.47 -0.13 -18.17
CA GLU A 103 -7.38 -0.03 -19.33
C GLU A 103 -8.82 0.34 -18.95
N ASN A 104 -9.21 0.12 -17.68
CA ASN A 104 -10.54 0.34 -17.14
C ASN A 104 -10.58 1.29 -15.94
N ALA A 105 -9.59 2.20 -15.78
CA ALA A 105 -9.49 3.10 -14.62
C ALA A 105 -10.77 3.93 -14.35
N ALA A 106 -11.58 4.20 -15.38
CA ALA A 106 -12.85 4.92 -15.29
C ALA A 106 -14.08 4.01 -15.15
N SER A 107 -13.92 2.69 -15.06
CA SER A 107 -15.07 1.79 -14.92
C SER A 107 -15.76 2.02 -13.56
N PRO A 108 -17.11 1.89 -13.49
CA PRO A 108 -17.85 2.04 -12.24
C PRO A 108 -17.33 1.10 -11.14
N PHE A 109 -16.90 -0.11 -11.49
CA PHE A 109 -16.32 -1.07 -10.57
C PHE A 109 -15.02 -0.56 -9.96
N ILE A 110 -14.08 -0.08 -10.78
CA ILE A 110 -12.80 0.46 -10.29
C ILE A 110 -13.02 1.72 -9.46
N CYS A 111 -13.94 2.60 -9.87
CA CYS A 111 -14.29 3.77 -9.07
C CYS A 111 -14.77 3.35 -7.67
N ARG A 112 -15.63 2.31 -7.58
CA ARG A 112 -16.11 1.81 -6.30
C ARG A 112 -15.00 1.18 -5.43
N VAL A 113 -14.09 0.43 -6.04
CA VAL A 113 -12.90 -0.11 -5.34
C VAL A 113 -12.08 1.03 -4.73
N VAL A 114 -11.80 2.08 -5.51
CA VAL A 114 -11.02 3.25 -5.03
C VAL A 114 -11.72 3.96 -3.87
N GLU A 115 -13.04 4.12 -3.92
CA GLU A 115 -13.81 4.71 -2.82
C GLU A 115 -13.69 3.88 -1.53
N LEU A 116 -13.82 2.56 -1.63
CA LEU A 116 -13.70 1.64 -0.49
C LEU A 116 -12.26 1.61 0.06
N GLU A 117 -11.26 1.68 -0.80
CA GLU A 117 -9.86 1.82 -0.39
C GLU A 117 -9.65 3.14 0.37
N GLN A 118 -10.21 4.25 -0.14
CA GLN A 118 -10.09 5.56 0.51
C GLN A 118 -10.71 5.56 1.91
N GLU A 119 -11.90 4.97 2.10
CA GLU A 119 -12.52 4.82 3.41
C GLU A 119 -11.58 4.09 4.40
N LYS A 120 -10.88 3.05 3.93
CA LYS A 120 -9.92 2.30 4.76
C LYS A 120 -8.64 3.09 5.05
N LEU A 121 -8.17 3.88 4.10
CA LEU A 121 -7.01 4.76 4.29
C LEU A 121 -7.28 5.80 5.37
N GLU A 122 -8.46 6.41 5.39
CA GLU A 122 -8.82 7.38 6.42
C GLU A 122 -8.76 6.79 7.84
N VAL A 123 -9.12 5.51 7.98
CA VAL A 123 -8.98 4.81 9.27
C VAL A 123 -7.50 4.65 9.68
N GLN A 124 -6.60 4.47 8.71
CA GLN A 124 -5.16 4.33 8.97
C GLN A 124 -4.48 5.65 9.31
N ARG A 125 -5.10 6.80 9.00
CA ARG A 125 -4.58 8.13 9.31
C ARG A 125 -4.21 8.29 10.79
N LYS A 126 -4.95 7.67 11.69
CA LYS A 126 -4.69 7.68 13.15
C LYS A 126 -3.32 7.11 13.54
N ASN A 127 -2.71 6.29 12.68
CA ASN A 127 -1.43 5.62 12.91
C ASN A 127 -0.26 6.42 12.32
N ALA A 128 -0.52 7.57 11.70
CA ALA A 128 0.53 8.39 11.12
C ALA A 128 1.27 9.19 12.22
N GLY A 129 2.57 9.17 12.20
CA GLY A 129 3.40 10.09 12.98
C GLY A 129 3.53 11.46 12.31
N LEU A 130 3.49 11.48 10.98
CA LEU A 130 3.48 12.71 10.18
C LEU A 130 2.35 12.69 9.17
N ILE A 131 1.77 13.86 8.93
CA ILE A 131 0.77 14.07 7.88
C ILE A 131 1.30 15.11 6.91
N VAL A 132 1.24 14.80 5.62
CA VAL A 132 1.56 15.73 4.54
C VAL A 132 0.26 16.17 3.89
N GLY A 133 -0.07 17.45 4.06
CA GLY A 133 -1.26 18.08 3.49
C GLY A 133 -1.15 18.23 1.96
N LYS A 134 -2.29 18.50 1.33
CA LYS A 134 -2.37 18.70 -0.13
C LYS A 134 -1.55 19.88 -0.64
N ASP A 135 -1.36 20.88 0.19
CA ASP A 135 -0.54 22.07 -0.06
C ASP A 135 0.95 21.87 0.22
N GLY A 136 1.34 20.65 0.63
CA GLY A 136 2.70 20.31 1.03
C GLY A 136 3.05 20.70 2.46
N SER A 137 2.09 21.18 3.26
CA SER A 137 2.29 21.38 4.69
C SER A 137 2.57 20.03 5.38
N VAL A 138 3.44 20.05 6.40
CA VAL A 138 3.77 18.86 7.19
C VAL A 138 3.49 19.16 8.65
N TYR A 139 2.79 18.25 9.31
CA TYR A 139 2.47 18.37 10.73
C TYR A 139 2.50 16.99 11.41
N GLU A 140 2.88 17.00 12.69
CA GLU A 140 2.83 15.83 13.57
C GLU A 140 1.39 15.58 14.04
N GLN A 141 1.06 14.32 14.25
CA GLN A 141 -0.22 13.92 14.82
C GLN A 141 -0.06 13.55 16.29
#